data_8b52bbd5168079c33f385514928e54cb
#
_entry.id   8b52bbd5168079c33f385514928e54cb
#
_cell.length_a   1.000
_cell.length_b   1.000
_cell.length_c   1.000
_cell.angle_alpha   90.00
_cell.angle_beta   90.00
_cell.angle_gamma   90.00
#
_symmetry.space_group_name_H-M   'P 1'
#
loop_
_entity.id
_entity.type
_entity.pdbx_description
1 polymer ?
#
loop_
_entity_poly.entity_id
_entity_poly.type
_entity_poly.pdbx_seq_one_letter_code
_entity_poly.pdbx_strand_id
1 'polypeptide(L)'
;MPTTISITAIASISALGSNQVTIWNNYQSNQHCFVATAFGIQNILSAPLDAASKQEIETLKNSDQKYNPLDNSVLFAIAASRKATIDAGWKTGDSFGINIGSSRGATELFEKHHLDFITTGKVATLASPTSTLGNISSWVSHDLQSQGPEISHSITCSTALHALLNGVAWLKAGMADKFLVGGSEAPLTNFTIAQMKALKIYSDSNETAEYPNRALDLNKKKNTLILGEGAAVCCLEIGKKKNALAFIEGIGYATEILEHNVSVSAEATCFQKSMKMALENTNLSEIDAIVMHAPGTIKGDLTEYKAVQKVFGEHLPLLTTNKWKIGHTFGASGMLSIEMAIMMLQKQIFIGVPFAEAQIQKKPLKKIMVNAVGFGGNAVSILLSL
;
A
#
# COMPACT_ATOMS: atom_id res chain seq x y z
N MET A 1 12.24 24.23 15.71
CA MET A 1 12.76 23.33 14.67
C MET A 1 11.60 22.45 14.21
N PRO A 2 11.47 22.12 12.93
CA PRO A 2 10.43 21.19 12.51
C PRO A 2 10.61 19.86 13.23
N THR A 3 9.51 19.28 13.70
CA THR A 3 9.53 18.02 14.44
C THR A 3 9.88 16.87 13.48
N THR A 4 11.05 16.27 13.63
CA THR A 4 11.47 15.09 12.85
C THR A 4 10.57 13.89 13.22
N ILE A 5 10.15 13.12 12.23
CA ILE A 5 9.43 11.87 12.43
C ILE A 5 10.29 10.73 11.87
N SER A 6 10.60 9.76 12.72
CA SER A 6 11.33 8.55 12.37
C SER A 6 10.38 7.42 12.02
N ILE A 7 10.69 6.66 10.97
CA ILE A 7 10.14 5.32 10.72
C ILE A 7 11.12 4.33 11.38
N THR A 8 10.74 3.73 12.49
CA THR A 8 11.62 2.85 13.28
C THR A 8 11.47 1.38 12.93
N ALA A 9 10.38 0.99 12.30
CA ALA A 9 10.18 -0.33 11.71
C ALA A 9 9.17 -0.26 10.57
N ILE A 10 9.26 -1.23 9.66
CA ILE A 10 8.27 -1.51 8.63
C ILE A 10 8.19 -3.01 8.41
N ALA A 11 6.99 -3.54 8.31
CA ALA A 11 6.77 -4.95 8.00
C ALA A 11 5.56 -5.11 7.08
N SER A 12 5.64 -6.12 6.24
CA SER A 12 4.56 -6.46 5.32
C SER A 12 4.32 -7.96 5.24
N ILE A 13 3.18 -8.30 4.65
CA ILE A 13 2.84 -9.63 4.15
C ILE A 13 2.17 -9.45 2.79
N SER A 14 2.72 -10.07 1.77
CA SER A 14 2.25 -9.90 0.38
C SER A 14 2.71 -11.07 -0.49
N ALA A 15 2.48 -10.98 -1.80
CA ALA A 15 3.02 -11.93 -2.77
C ALA A 15 4.57 -11.99 -2.80
N LEU A 16 5.26 -11.00 -2.23
CA LEU A 16 6.72 -11.01 -2.08
C LEU A 16 7.19 -11.83 -0.87
N GLY A 17 6.26 -12.27 -0.03
CA GLY A 17 6.55 -12.91 1.25
C GLY A 17 6.27 -12.00 2.44
N SER A 18 6.77 -12.41 3.61
CA SER A 18 6.57 -11.73 4.89
C SER A 18 7.86 -11.54 5.70
N ASN A 19 9.02 -11.81 5.07
CA ASN A 19 10.35 -11.65 5.65
C ASN A 19 11.16 -10.67 4.81
N GLN A 20 11.83 -9.71 5.43
CA GLN A 20 12.55 -8.63 4.73
C GLN A 20 13.62 -9.14 3.75
N VAL A 21 14.32 -10.24 4.08
CA VAL A 21 15.35 -10.81 3.18
C VAL A 21 14.68 -11.39 1.92
N THR A 22 13.61 -12.15 2.09
CA THR A 22 12.83 -12.73 0.98
C THR A 22 12.23 -11.63 0.12
N ILE A 23 11.61 -10.62 0.73
CA ILE A 23 11.02 -9.47 0.04
C ILE A 23 12.06 -8.74 -0.80
N TRP A 24 13.25 -8.47 -0.22
CA TRP A 24 14.32 -7.80 -0.95
C TRP A 24 14.83 -8.63 -2.12
N ASN A 25 15.09 -9.93 -1.93
CA ASN A 25 15.52 -10.81 -3.00
C ASN A 25 14.49 -10.87 -4.14
N ASN A 26 13.21 -10.90 -3.79
CA ASN A 26 12.13 -10.87 -4.76
C ASN A 26 12.06 -9.51 -5.49
N TYR A 27 12.32 -8.39 -4.83
CA TYR A 27 12.42 -7.09 -5.52
C TYR A 27 13.57 -7.06 -6.53
N GLN A 28 14.71 -7.66 -6.22
CA GLN A 28 15.87 -7.71 -7.13
C GLN A 28 15.67 -8.66 -8.33
N SER A 29 14.77 -9.61 -8.23
CA SER A 29 14.42 -10.51 -9.34
C SER A 29 13.62 -9.77 -10.41
N ASN A 30 13.80 -10.12 -11.68
CA ASN A 30 12.96 -9.63 -12.78
C ASN A 30 11.65 -10.44 -12.95
N GLN A 31 11.35 -11.36 -12.05
CA GLN A 31 10.12 -12.15 -12.10
C GLN A 31 8.99 -11.46 -11.35
N HIS A 32 7.77 -11.60 -11.85
CA HIS A 32 6.54 -11.18 -11.19
C HIS A 32 5.95 -12.28 -10.30
N CYS A 33 5.05 -11.89 -9.39
CA CYS A 33 4.38 -12.81 -8.46
C CYS A 33 2.96 -13.24 -8.91
N PHE A 34 2.59 -12.99 -10.17
CA PHE A 34 1.25 -13.33 -10.65
C PHE A 34 1.12 -14.82 -10.92
N VAL A 35 0.00 -15.36 -10.48
CA VAL A 35 -0.41 -16.75 -10.73
C VAL A 35 -1.84 -16.78 -11.24
N ALA A 36 -2.19 -17.79 -12.04
CA ALA A 36 -3.57 -18.01 -12.42
C ALA A 36 -4.35 -18.52 -11.21
N THR A 37 -5.42 -17.82 -10.91
CA THR A 37 -6.32 -18.14 -9.81
C THR A 37 -7.72 -18.36 -10.36
N ALA A 38 -8.42 -19.36 -9.85
CA ALA A 38 -9.79 -19.63 -10.24
C ALA A 38 -10.74 -18.60 -9.62
N PHE A 39 -11.45 -17.86 -10.46
CA PHE A 39 -12.53 -16.97 -10.08
C PHE A 39 -13.80 -17.38 -10.84
N GLY A 40 -14.71 -18.04 -10.17
CA GLY A 40 -15.86 -18.66 -10.80
C GLY A 40 -15.41 -19.70 -11.83
N ILE A 41 -15.84 -19.53 -13.09
CA ILE A 41 -15.51 -20.42 -14.21
C ILE A 41 -14.25 -20.01 -15.00
N GLN A 42 -13.59 -18.92 -14.60
CA GLN A 42 -12.43 -18.37 -15.31
C GLN A 42 -11.17 -18.43 -14.46
N ASN A 43 -10.03 -18.73 -15.10
CA ASN A 43 -8.72 -18.48 -14.51
C ASN A 43 -8.28 -17.06 -14.86
N ILE A 44 -7.85 -16.33 -13.85
CA ILE A 44 -7.44 -14.90 -13.97
C ILE A 44 -6.13 -14.75 -13.22
N LEU A 45 -5.23 -13.95 -13.78
CA LEU A 45 -3.99 -13.61 -13.09
C LEU A 45 -4.27 -12.73 -11.87
N SER A 46 -3.69 -13.08 -10.75
CA SER A 46 -3.69 -12.28 -9.51
C SER A 46 -2.38 -12.50 -8.75
N ALA A 47 -2.10 -11.67 -7.75
CA ALA A 47 -0.95 -11.82 -6.87
C ALA A 47 -1.42 -12.14 -5.43
N PRO A 48 -1.81 -13.39 -5.14
CA PRO A 48 -2.11 -13.81 -3.77
C PRO A 48 -0.83 -13.87 -2.93
N LEU A 49 -0.98 -13.96 -1.61
CA LEU A 49 0.14 -14.25 -0.73
C LEU A 49 0.91 -15.49 -1.21
N ASP A 50 2.22 -15.51 -1.01
CA ASP A 50 3.03 -16.70 -1.24
C ASP A 50 2.68 -17.83 -0.28
N ALA A 51 3.16 -19.05 -0.54
CA ALA A 51 2.80 -20.24 0.23
C ALA A 51 3.21 -20.13 1.71
N ALA A 52 4.37 -19.56 1.99
CA ALA A 52 4.85 -19.38 3.37
C ALA A 52 3.99 -18.36 4.14
N SER A 53 3.65 -17.26 3.51
CA SER A 53 2.77 -16.24 4.09
C SER A 53 1.35 -16.78 4.31
N LYS A 54 0.80 -17.57 3.39
CA LYS A 54 -0.49 -18.25 3.60
C LYS A 54 -0.46 -19.16 4.82
N GLN A 55 0.59 -19.96 4.97
CA GLN A 55 0.76 -20.84 6.14
C GLN A 55 0.88 -20.05 7.44
N GLU A 56 1.55 -18.90 7.42
CA GLU A 56 1.64 -17.98 8.56
C GLU A 56 0.25 -17.48 8.98
N ILE A 57 -0.58 -17.05 8.02
CA ILE A 57 -1.94 -16.59 8.28
C ILE A 57 -2.83 -17.72 8.81
N GLU A 58 -2.76 -18.92 8.26
CA GLU A 58 -3.50 -20.07 8.77
C GLU A 58 -3.06 -20.43 10.20
N THR A 59 -1.77 -20.34 10.50
CA THR A 59 -1.25 -20.56 11.85
C THR A 59 -1.78 -19.50 12.81
N LEU A 60 -1.76 -18.22 12.42
CA LEU A 60 -2.35 -17.14 13.22
C LEU A 60 -3.84 -17.37 13.47
N LYS A 61 -4.61 -17.66 12.42
CA LYS A 61 -6.05 -17.91 12.51
C LYS A 61 -6.40 -19.01 13.48
N ASN A 62 -5.63 -20.09 13.48
CA ASN A 62 -5.85 -21.26 14.33
C ASN A 62 -5.21 -21.14 15.73
N SER A 63 -4.47 -20.08 16.02
CA SER A 63 -3.78 -19.90 17.31
C SER A 63 -4.73 -19.55 18.48
N ASP A 64 -5.91 -18.99 18.18
CA ASP A 64 -6.93 -18.66 19.15
C ASP A 64 -8.31 -18.62 18.47
N GLN A 65 -9.35 -19.11 19.15
CA GLN A 65 -10.72 -19.11 18.63
C GLN A 65 -11.23 -17.73 18.21
N LYS A 66 -10.74 -16.65 18.85
CA LYS A 66 -11.14 -15.27 18.53
C LYS A 66 -10.73 -14.84 17.11
N TYR A 67 -9.71 -15.46 16.50
CA TYR A 67 -9.26 -15.12 15.16
C TYR A 67 -10.01 -15.87 14.05
N ASN A 68 -10.65 -17.00 14.37
CA ASN A 68 -11.34 -17.82 13.37
C ASN A 68 -12.41 -17.07 12.55
N PRO A 69 -13.25 -16.18 13.14
CA PRO A 69 -14.27 -15.47 12.39
C PRO A 69 -13.76 -14.23 11.63
N LEU A 70 -12.46 -13.91 11.71
CA LEU A 70 -11.92 -12.68 11.13
C LEU A 70 -11.68 -12.82 9.63
N ASP A 71 -11.89 -11.73 8.92
CA ASP A 71 -11.52 -11.60 7.52
C ASP A 71 -10.00 -11.61 7.34
N ASN A 72 -9.55 -12.07 6.20
CA ASN A 72 -8.14 -12.09 5.85
C ASN A 72 -7.49 -10.70 5.91
N SER A 73 -8.22 -9.63 5.57
CA SER A 73 -7.70 -8.26 5.71
C SER A 73 -7.32 -7.90 7.15
N VAL A 74 -8.04 -8.44 8.15
CA VAL A 74 -7.71 -8.26 9.57
C VAL A 74 -6.51 -9.11 9.96
N LEU A 75 -6.48 -10.37 9.55
CA LEU A 75 -5.39 -11.31 9.86
C LEU A 75 -4.05 -10.85 9.27
N PHE A 76 -4.05 -10.33 8.02
CA PHE A 76 -2.86 -9.74 7.41
C PHE A 76 -2.35 -8.53 8.20
N ALA A 77 -3.26 -7.65 8.63
CA ALA A 77 -2.91 -6.50 9.45
C ALA A 77 -2.28 -6.91 10.79
N ILE A 78 -2.85 -7.90 11.49
CA ILE A 78 -2.30 -8.44 12.75
C ILE A 78 -0.90 -9.02 12.52
N ALA A 79 -0.71 -9.86 11.49
CA ALA A 79 0.58 -10.50 11.19
C ALA A 79 1.68 -9.46 10.91
N ALA A 80 1.39 -8.45 10.06
CA ALA A 80 2.33 -7.38 9.77
C ALA A 80 2.61 -6.51 11.00
N SER A 81 1.58 -6.20 11.81
CA SER A 81 1.70 -5.34 13.00
C SER A 81 2.54 -5.97 14.10
N ARG A 82 2.38 -7.27 14.35
CA ARG A 82 3.22 -8.02 15.31
C ARG A 82 4.71 -7.92 14.96
N LYS A 83 5.05 -8.10 13.68
CA LYS A 83 6.44 -7.99 13.20
C LYS A 83 6.97 -6.57 13.36
N ALA A 84 6.23 -5.58 12.87
CA ALA A 84 6.66 -4.19 12.93
C ALA A 84 6.90 -3.71 14.37
N THR A 85 5.99 -4.04 15.31
CA THR A 85 6.14 -3.62 16.72
C THR A 85 7.31 -4.32 17.40
N ILE A 86 7.55 -5.60 17.11
CA ILE A 86 8.73 -6.33 17.60
C ILE A 86 10.02 -5.67 17.08
N ASP A 87 10.10 -5.39 15.77
CA ASP A 87 11.28 -4.78 15.14
C ASP A 87 11.53 -3.34 15.65
N ALA A 88 10.47 -2.59 15.96
CA ALA A 88 10.56 -1.28 16.61
C ALA A 88 10.97 -1.36 18.11
N GLY A 89 10.94 -2.54 18.71
CA GLY A 89 11.18 -2.74 20.14
C GLY A 89 10.03 -2.26 21.03
N TRP A 90 8.81 -2.12 20.47
CA TRP A 90 7.62 -1.79 21.26
C TRP A 90 7.13 -3.02 22.01
N LYS A 91 6.53 -2.79 23.18
CA LYS A 91 6.10 -3.86 24.08
C LYS A 91 4.57 -3.92 24.14
N THR A 92 4.05 -5.09 24.40
CA THR A 92 2.64 -5.28 24.77
C THR A 92 2.26 -4.36 25.91
N GLY A 93 1.16 -3.62 25.74
CA GLY A 93 0.69 -2.64 26.72
C GLY A 93 1.31 -1.24 26.60
N ASP A 94 2.26 -1.03 25.66
CA ASP A 94 2.72 0.33 25.32
C ASP A 94 1.54 1.18 24.81
N SER A 95 1.58 2.47 25.15
CA SER A 95 0.63 3.43 24.56
C SER A 95 1.15 3.91 23.22
N PHE A 96 0.50 3.50 22.12
CA PHE A 96 0.73 4.00 20.78
C PHE A 96 -0.59 4.06 20.02
N GLY A 97 -0.72 5.03 19.13
CA GLY A 97 -1.88 5.11 18.24
C GLY A 97 -1.82 4.08 17.13
N ILE A 98 -2.97 3.70 16.59
CA ILE A 98 -3.08 2.77 15.47
C ILE A 98 -3.97 3.38 14.40
N ASN A 99 -3.48 3.45 13.16
CA ASN A 99 -4.30 3.81 12.00
C ASN A 99 -3.99 2.87 10.83
N ILE A 100 -4.75 1.80 10.72
CA ILE A 100 -4.67 0.86 9.61
C ILE A 100 -5.97 0.92 8.83
N GLY A 101 -5.87 1.37 7.58
CA GLY A 101 -7.01 1.51 6.71
C GLY A 101 -7.13 0.37 5.70
N SER A 102 -8.30 0.31 5.05
CA SER A 102 -8.56 -0.59 3.93
C SER A 102 -9.46 0.12 2.93
N SER A 103 -9.25 -0.12 1.67
CA SER A 103 -10.13 0.38 0.61
C SER A 103 -11.50 -0.29 0.64
N ARG A 104 -11.52 -1.58 0.95
CA ARG A 104 -12.69 -2.44 0.83
C ARG A 104 -13.11 -3.12 2.15
N GLY A 105 -12.21 -3.16 3.13
CA GLY A 105 -12.46 -3.84 4.40
C GLY A 105 -12.61 -5.35 4.25
N ALA A 106 -13.44 -5.95 5.08
CA ALA A 106 -13.70 -7.39 5.15
C ALA A 106 -14.60 -7.86 3.98
N THR A 107 -14.10 -7.74 2.77
CA THR A 107 -14.88 -7.96 1.53
C THR A 107 -15.38 -9.39 1.43
N GLU A 108 -14.55 -10.38 1.70
CA GLU A 108 -14.93 -11.80 1.60
C GLU A 108 -16.06 -12.15 2.58
N LEU A 109 -15.94 -11.71 3.83
CA LEU A 109 -16.98 -11.93 4.83
C LEU A 109 -18.27 -11.19 4.48
N PHE A 110 -18.16 -9.95 3.97
CA PHE A 110 -19.33 -9.18 3.55
C PHE A 110 -20.08 -9.90 2.42
N GLU A 111 -19.38 -10.36 1.40
CA GLU A 111 -19.98 -11.12 0.28
C GLU A 111 -20.65 -12.41 0.79
N LYS A 112 -19.98 -13.15 1.67
CA LYS A 112 -20.52 -14.36 2.28
C LYS A 112 -21.80 -14.08 3.08
N HIS A 113 -21.76 -13.14 4.01
CA HIS A 113 -22.92 -12.82 4.83
C HIS A 113 -24.10 -12.26 4.00
N HIS A 114 -23.81 -11.50 2.94
CA HIS A 114 -24.82 -11.03 2.03
C HIS A 114 -25.47 -12.18 1.25
N LEU A 115 -24.68 -13.12 0.77
CA LEU A 115 -25.19 -14.35 0.10
C LEU A 115 -26.04 -15.19 1.06
N ASP A 116 -25.60 -15.40 2.30
CA ASP A 116 -26.38 -16.12 3.32
C ASP A 116 -27.74 -15.43 3.55
N PHE A 117 -27.74 -14.10 3.64
CA PHE A 117 -28.98 -13.33 3.79
C PHE A 117 -29.94 -13.49 2.60
N ILE A 118 -29.44 -13.39 1.38
CA ILE A 118 -30.26 -13.53 0.16
C ILE A 118 -30.86 -14.94 0.05
N THR A 119 -30.08 -15.97 0.44
CA THR A 119 -30.51 -17.37 0.28
C THR A 119 -31.38 -17.87 1.43
N THR A 120 -31.18 -17.37 2.65
CA THR A 120 -31.83 -17.92 3.85
C THR A 120 -32.68 -16.92 4.62
N GLY A 121 -32.60 -15.63 4.30
CA GLY A 121 -33.20 -14.54 5.08
C GLY A 121 -32.56 -14.31 6.45
N LYS A 122 -31.41 -14.94 6.74
CA LYS A 122 -30.74 -14.86 8.05
C LYS A 122 -29.28 -14.43 7.89
N VAL A 123 -28.70 -13.85 8.93
CA VAL A 123 -27.28 -13.52 9.04
C VAL A 123 -26.69 -14.09 10.31
N ALA A 124 -25.38 -14.36 10.30
CA ALA A 124 -24.66 -14.79 11.50
C ALA A 124 -24.63 -13.69 12.57
N THR A 125 -24.60 -14.09 13.84
CA THR A 125 -24.58 -13.15 14.99
C THR A 125 -23.43 -12.14 14.92
N LEU A 126 -22.26 -12.55 14.43
CA LEU A 126 -21.07 -11.71 14.30
C LEU A 126 -20.93 -11.05 12.94
N ALA A 127 -21.92 -11.13 12.05
CA ALA A 127 -21.80 -10.56 10.69
C ALA A 127 -21.46 -9.07 10.70
N SER A 128 -22.17 -8.27 11.51
CA SER A 128 -21.91 -6.83 11.58
C SER A 128 -20.52 -6.49 12.14
N PRO A 129 -20.10 -6.96 13.33
CA PRO A 129 -18.80 -6.57 13.88
C PRO A 129 -17.60 -7.11 13.10
N THR A 130 -17.72 -8.22 12.35
CA THR A 130 -16.60 -8.78 11.58
C THR A 130 -16.51 -8.22 10.15
N SER A 131 -17.53 -7.57 9.65
CA SER A 131 -17.53 -6.93 8.32
C SER A 131 -17.36 -5.41 8.34
N THR A 132 -17.30 -4.79 9.52
CA THR A 132 -17.15 -3.34 9.65
C THR A 132 -15.71 -2.92 9.37
N LEU A 133 -15.52 -1.83 8.62
CA LEU A 133 -14.19 -1.32 8.26
C LEU A 133 -13.33 -0.97 9.49
N GLY A 134 -13.90 -0.41 10.56
CA GLY A 134 -13.21 -0.08 11.81
C GLY A 134 -12.63 -1.28 12.57
N ASN A 135 -13.03 -2.46 12.21
CA ASN A 135 -12.60 -3.71 12.82
C ASN A 135 -11.09 -3.97 12.67
N ILE A 136 -10.43 -3.50 11.62
CA ILE A 136 -9.00 -3.78 11.37
C ILE A 136 -8.12 -3.19 12.48
N SER A 137 -8.18 -1.88 12.73
CA SER A 137 -7.38 -1.24 13.79
C SER A 137 -7.76 -1.72 15.17
N SER A 138 -9.04 -1.94 15.41
CA SER A 138 -9.56 -2.45 16.68
C SER A 138 -8.99 -3.84 17.00
N TRP A 139 -9.00 -4.75 16.05
CA TRP A 139 -8.42 -6.09 16.26
C TRP A 139 -6.89 -6.06 16.41
N VAL A 140 -6.20 -5.18 15.71
CA VAL A 140 -4.76 -4.97 15.91
C VAL A 140 -4.50 -4.40 17.30
N SER A 141 -5.32 -3.46 17.78
CA SER A 141 -5.23 -2.90 19.12
C SER A 141 -5.45 -3.97 20.20
N HIS A 142 -6.48 -4.80 20.05
CA HIS A 142 -6.73 -5.93 20.93
C HIS A 142 -5.58 -6.95 20.96
N ASP A 143 -5.02 -7.24 19.80
CA ASP A 143 -3.93 -8.20 19.66
C ASP A 143 -2.65 -7.71 20.34
N LEU A 144 -2.28 -6.46 20.10
CA LEU A 144 -1.07 -5.83 20.63
C LEU A 144 -1.28 -5.24 22.03
N GLN A 145 -2.52 -5.23 22.53
CA GLN A 145 -2.91 -4.61 23.81
C GLN A 145 -2.48 -3.13 23.90
N SER A 146 -2.57 -2.39 22.78
CA SER A 146 -2.27 -0.97 22.77
C SER A 146 -3.32 -0.18 23.56
N GLN A 147 -2.87 0.85 24.27
CA GLN A 147 -3.75 1.76 25.03
C GLN A 147 -3.95 3.12 24.35
N GLY A 148 -3.41 3.29 23.14
CA GLY A 148 -3.55 4.52 22.36
C GLY A 148 -4.85 4.57 21.54
N PRO A 149 -5.07 5.68 20.81
CA PRO A 149 -6.23 5.82 19.91
C PRO A 149 -6.16 4.85 18.75
N GLU A 150 -7.31 4.33 18.33
CA GLU A 150 -7.45 3.48 17.15
C GLU A 150 -8.36 4.12 16.11
N ILE A 151 -7.93 4.10 14.86
CA ILE A 151 -8.64 4.68 13.72
C ILE A 151 -8.57 3.73 12.55
N SER A 152 -9.69 3.45 11.91
CA SER A 152 -9.72 2.85 10.58
C SER A 152 -10.44 3.78 9.62
N HIS A 153 -9.97 3.84 8.37
CA HIS A 153 -10.59 4.66 7.35
C HIS A 153 -10.40 4.06 5.96
N SER A 154 -11.14 4.58 5.00
CA SER A 154 -10.99 4.26 3.58
C SER A 154 -10.89 5.53 2.77
N ILE A 155 -9.78 5.68 2.03
CA ILE A 155 -9.62 6.68 0.96
C ILE A 155 -9.15 5.92 -0.28
N THR A 156 -9.86 4.86 -0.60
CA THR A 156 -9.58 3.98 -1.74
C THR A 156 -8.09 3.57 -1.83
N CYS A 157 -7.44 3.69 -2.98
CA CYS A 157 -6.08 3.20 -3.17
C CYS A 157 -4.98 4.02 -2.45
N SER A 158 -5.29 5.23 -1.99
CA SER A 158 -4.34 6.07 -1.23
C SER A 158 -4.43 5.90 0.29
N THR A 159 -5.28 4.98 0.77
CA THR A 159 -5.60 4.78 2.19
C THR A 159 -4.36 4.68 3.08
N ALA A 160 -3.37 3.84 2.74
CA ALA A 160 -2.20 3.64 3.61
C ALA A 160 -1.32 4.89 3.73
N LEU A 161 -1.20 5.71 2.67
CA LEU A 161 -0.46 6.98 2.78
C LEU A 161 -1.26 8.04 3.55
N HIS A 162 -2.59 8.01 3.50
CA HIS A 162 -3.42 8.83 4.38
C HIS A 162 -3.33 8.38 5.85
N ALA A 163 -3.18 7.07 6.11
CA ALA A 163 -2.90 6.57 7.46
C ALA A 163 -1.58 7.11 7.99
N LEU A 164 -0.54 7.16 7.14
CA LEU A 164 0.75 7.77 7.48
C LEU A 164 0.61 9.26 7.75
N LEU A 165 -0.08 10.01 6.87
CA LEU A 165 -0.39 11.43 7.08
C LEU A 165 -1.09 11.67 8.41
N ASN A 166 -2.12 10.88 8.74
CA ASN A 166 -2.84 10.97 10.00
C ASN A 166 -1.92 10.73 11.20
N GLY A 167 -1.13 9.64 11.19
CA GLY A 167 -0.18 9.32 12.25
C GLY A 167 0.81 10.47 12.49
N VAL A 168 1.36 11.06 11.43
CA VAL A 168 2.25 12.23 11.52
C VAL A 168 1.52 13.44 12.10
N ALA A 169 0.25 13.67 11.73
CA ALA A 169 -0.54 14.79 12.29
C ALA A 169 -0.75 14.61 13.80
N TRP A 170 -1.09 13.41 14.27
CA TRP A 170 -1.24 13.11 15.70
C TRP A 170 0.06 13.30 16.47
N LEU A 171 1.18 12.82 15.93
CA LEU A 171 2.51 12.98 16.52
C LEU A 171 2.89 14.48 16.61
N LYS A 172 2.71 15.23 15.53
CA LYS A 172 3.00 16.68 15.51
C LYS A 172 2.10 17.49 16.43
N ALA A 173 0.86 17.05 16.64
CA ALA A 173 -0.07 17.67 17.58
C ALA A 173 0.25 17.35 19.05
N GLY A 174 1.23 16.46 19.32
CA GLY A 174 1.58 16.04 20.67
C GLY A 174 0.52 15.18 21.36
N MET A 175 -0.38 14.56 20.59
CA MET A 175 -1.45 13.71 21.10
C MET A 175 -1.01 12.23 21.23
N ALA A 176 0.14 11.88 20.66
CA ALA A 176 0.80 10.58 20.77
C ALA A 176 2.30 10.75 20.49
N ASP A 177 3.14 9.88 21.05
CA ASP A 177 4.58 9.84 20.81
C ASP A 177 4.98 8.74 19.83
N LYS A 178 4.11 7.74 19.66
CA LYS A 178 4.27 6.57 18.79
C LYS A 178 2.96 6.32 18.03
N PHE A 179 3.07 5.92 16.78
CA PHE A 179 1.90 5.60 15.95
C PHE A 179 2.21 4.46 14.97
N LEU A 180 1.39 3.42 14.97
CA LEU A 180 1.40 2.33 14.00
C LEU A 180 0.46 2.69 12.86
N VAL A 181 0.99 2.80 11.64
CA VAL A 181 0.21 3.23 10.47
C VAL A 181 0.36 2.27 9.31
N GLY A 182 -0.67 2.13 8.49
CA GLY A 182 -0.57 1.28 7.31
C GLY A 182 -1.89 1.00 6.60
N GLY A 183 -1.88 -0.06 5.83
CA GLY A 183 -3.06 -0.54 5.11
C GLY A 183 -3.05 -2.05 4.94
N SER A 184 -4.24 -2.62 4.83
CA SER A 184 -4.45 -4.06 4.65
C SER A 184 -5.59 -4.32 3.69
N GLU A 185 -5.39 -5.26 2.78
CA GLU A 185 -6.37 -5.63 1.75
C GLU A 185 -6.36 -7.12 1.45
N ALA A 186 -7.54 -7.72 1.42
CA ALA A 186 -7.79 -9.08 0.93
C ALA A 186 -8.86 -9.05 -0.18
N PRO A 187 -8.57 -8.44 -1.35
CA PRO A 187 -9.58 -8.10 -2.33
C PRO A 187 -9.79 -9.19 -3.39
N LEU A 188 -9.15 -10.35 -3.26
CA LEU A 188 -9.16 -11.37 -4.30
C LEU A 188 -10.43 -12.22 -4.23
N THR A 189 -11.59 -11.56 -4.35
CA THR A 189 -12.92 -12.17 -4.38
C THR A 189 -13.53 -12.12 -5.79
N ASN A 190 -14.50 -13.01 -6.05
CA ASN A 190 -15.20 -13.06 -7.35
C ASN A 190 -15.85 -11.74 -7.70
N PHE A 191 -16.50 -11.10 -6.73
CA PHE A 191 -17.21 -9.84 -6.97
C PHE A 191 -16.26 -8.68 -7.20
N THR A 192 -15.18 -8.57 -6.42
CA THR A 192 -14.16 -7.53 -6.63
C THR A 192 -13.51 -7.63 -8.02
N ILE A 193 -13.15 -8.83 -8.45
CA ILE A 193 -12.59 -9.06 -9.79
C ILE A 193 -13.61 -8.66 -10.87
N ALA A 194 -14.88 -9.06 -10.70
CA ALA A 194 -15.93 -8.69 -11.64
C ALA A 194 -16.10 -7.16 -11.74
N GLN A 195 -16.02 -6.43 -10.63
CA GLN A 195 -16.07 -4.96 -10.62
C GLN A 195 -14.91 -4.33 -11.41
N MET A 196 -13.69 -4.84 -11.25
CA MET A 196 -12.51 -4.31 -11.98
C MET A 196 -12.58 -4.64 -13.47
N LYS A 197 -13.13 -5.80 -13.82
CA LYS A 197 -13.42 -6.16 -15.23
C LYS A 197 -14.51 -5.27 -15.83
N ALA A 198 -15.57 -4.96 -15.08
CA ALA A 198 -16.62 -4.06 -15.52
C ALA A 198 -16.09 -2.64 -15.81
N LEU A 199 -15.09 -2.18 -15.06
CA LEU A 199 -14.37 -0.93 -15.32
C LEU A 199 -13.45 -1.01 -16.54
N LYS A 200 -13.25 -2.18 -17.16
CA LYS A 200 -12.35 -2.43 -18.30
C LYS A 200 -10.89 -2.03 -18.03
N ILE A 201 -10.45 -2.17 -16.78
CA ILE A 201 -9.07 -1.86 -16.37
C ILE A 201 -8.25 -3.10 -16.04
N TYR A 202 -8.87 -4.25 -15.80
CA TYR A 202 -8.19 -5.51 -15.50
C TYR A 202 -7.46 -6.05 -16.72
N SER A 203 -6.29 -6.68 -16.48
CA SER A 203 -5.49 -7.32 -17.53
C SER A 203 -6.25 -8.50 -18.16
N ASP A 204 -6.18 -8.61 -19.48
CA ASP A 204 -6.62 -9.77 -20.25
C ASP A 204 -5.46 -10.72 -20.61
N SER A 205 -4.27 -10.50 -20.03
CA SER A 205 -3.09 -11.33 -20.25
C SER A 205 -3.26 -12.73 -19.66
N ASN A 206 -2.56 -13.69 -20.24
CA ASN A 206 -2.50 -15.07 -19.78
C ASN A 206 -1.18 -15.36 -19.06
N GLU A 207 -1.03 -16.57 -18.55
CA GLU A 207 0.16 -17.03 -17.82
C GLU A 207 1.46 -17.07 -18.63
N THR A 208 1.36 -17.05 -19.97
CA THR A 208 2.54 -17.08 -20.84
C THR A 208 3.14 -15.70 -21.10
N ALA A 209 2.47 -14.63 -20.66
CA ALA A 209 2.98 -13.28 -20.80
C ALA A 209 4.14 -13.06 -19.82
N GLU A 210 5.31 -12.68 -20.33
CA GLU A 210 6.50 -12.40 -19.52
C GLU A 210 6.24 -11.30 -18.48
N TYR A 211 5.49 -10.26 -18.85
CA TYR A 211 5.07 -9.17 -17.97
C TYR A 211 3.59 -8.85 -18.17
N PRO A 212 2.68 -9.57 -17.50
CA PRO A 212 1.24 -9.41 -17.72
C PRO A 212 0.67 -8.10 -17.15
N ASN A 213 1.34 -7.50 -16.18
CA ASN A 213 1.08 -6.12 -15.75
C ASN A 213 2.21 -5.21 -16.26
N ARG A 214 1.86 -4.28 -17.14
CA ARG A 214 2.77 -3.33 -17.78
C ARG A 214 2.71 -1.94 -17.12
N ALA A 215 2.66 -1.92 -15.78
CA ALA A 215 2.71 -0.67 -15.02
C ALA A 215 3.98 0.13 -15.36
N LEU A 216 3.80 1.44 -15.60
CA LEU A 216 4.86 2.36 -16.06
C LEU A 216 5.37 2.16 -17.51
N ASP A 217 4.80 1.22 -18.25
CA ASP A 217 4.98 1.21 -19.70
C ASP A 217 4.06 2.26 -20.34
N LEU A 218 4.62 3.39 -20.72
CA LEU A 218 3.87 4.51 -21.27
C LEU A 218 3.39 4.26 -22.71
N ASN A 219 3.91 3.23 -23.37
CA ASN A 219 3.55 2.85 -24.75
C ASN A 219 2.52 1.73 -24.82
N LYS A 220 2.07 1.19 -23.67
CA LYS A 220 1.06 0.12 -23.64
C LYS A 220 -0.25 0.52 -24.33
N LYS A 221 -0.86 -0.43 -25.04
CA LYS A 221 -2.09 -0.21 -25.82
C LYS A 221 -3.36 -0.69 -25.12
N LYS A 222 -3.22 -1.41 -24.01
CA LYS A 222 -4.31 -1.94 -23.19
C LYS A 222 -4.09 -1.62 -21.72
N ASN A 223 -5.16 -1.60 -20.95
CA ASN A 223 -5.07 -1.60 -19.50
C ASN A 223 -4.56 -2.98 -19.03
N THR A 224 -3.66 -2.99 -18.08
CA THR A 224 -2.96 -4.19 -17.63
C THR A 224 -2.95 -4.31 -16.09
N LEU A 225 -3.90 -3.67 -15.42
CA LEU A 225 -4.03 -3.78 -13.97
C LEU A 225 -4.30 -5.24 -13.59
N ILE A 226 -3.55 -5.75 -12.62
CA ILE A 226 -3.78 -7.04 -11.96
C ILE A 226 -3.88 -6.75 -10.47
N LEU A 227 -4.83 -7.39 -9.77
CA LEU A 227 -4.96 -7.23 -8.33
C LEU A 227 -3.99 -8.11 -7.57
N GLY A 228 -3.53 -7.61 -6.44
CA GLY A 228 -2.82 -8.34 -5.40
C GLY A 228 -3.49 -8.16 -4.04
N GLU A 229 -3.03 -8.92 -3.06
CA GLU A 229 -3.45 -8.82 -1.68
C GLU A 229 -2.26 -8.65 -0.73
N GLY A 230 -2.50 -8.21 0.49
CA GLY A 230 -1.49 -8.09 1.53
C GLY A 230 -1.73 -6.93 2.48
N ALA A 231 -0.83 -6.82 3.45
CA ALA A 231 -0.78 -5.70 4.38
C ALA A 231 0.65 -5.19 4.50
N ALA A 232 0.78 -3.89 4.77
CA ALA A 232 2.04 -3.30 5.21
C ALA A 232 1.76 -2.21 6.24
N VAL A 233 2.59 -2.18 7.28
CA VAL A 233 2.49 -1.21 8.37
C VAL A 233 3.87 -0.71 8.76
N CYS A 234 3.96 0.54 9.24
CA CYS A 234 5.19 1.06 9.81
C CYS A 234 4.96 1.72 11.17
N CYS A 235 6.02 1.68 11.99
CA CYS A 235 6.08 2.33 13.29
C CYS A 235 6.67 3.72 13.15
N LEU A 236 5.88 4.74 13.51
CA LEU A 236 6.29 6.13 13.53
C LEU A 236 6.61 6.57 14.95
N GLU A 237 7.72 7.27 15.14
CA GLU A 237 8.10 7.86 16.42
C GLU A 237 8.54 9.32 16.24
N ILE A 238 8.17 10.15 17.21
CA ILE A 238 8.59 11.54 17.25
C ILE A 238 10.07 11.66 17.59
N GLY A 239 10.77 12.60 16.94
CA GLY A 239 12.20 12.84 17.14
C GLY A 239 13.10 11.96 16.27
N LYS A 240 14.40 12.29 16.26
CA LYS A 240 15.42 11.55 15.50
C LYS A 240 15.86 10.32 16.31
N LYS A 241 15.40 9.14 15.90
CA LYS A 241 15.73 7.87 16.55
C LYS A 241 16.98 7.24 15.95
N LYS A 242 17.80 6.59 16.80
CA LYS A 242 19.04 5.92 16.35
C LYS A 242 18.77 4.69 15.48
N ASN A 243 17.65 4.01 15.70
CA ASN A 243 17.21 2.84 14.94
C ASN A 243 16.25 3.21 13.79
N ALA A 244 16.19 4.47 13.39
CA ALA A 244 15.36 4.87 12.27
C ALA A 244 15.81 4.19 10.98
N LEU A 245 14.86 3.61 10.26
CA LEU A 245 15.05 3.05 8.94
C LEU A 245 15.05 4.15 7.87
N ALA A 246 14.26 5.20 8.11
CA ALA A 246 14.15 6.40 7.30
C ALA A 246 13.50 7.53 8.12
N PHE A 247 13.59 8.75 7.60
CA PHE A 247 12.92 9.93 8.12
C PHE A 247 11.87 10.41 7.13
N ILE A 248 10.78 10.98 7.66
CA ILE A 248 9.77 11.66 6.84
C ILE A 248 10.20 13.14 6.72
N GLU A 249 10.70 13.51 5.56
CA GLU A 249 11.14 14.86 5.24
C GLU A 249 10.00 15.79 4.85
N GLY A 250 9.03 15.24 4.09
CA GLY A 250 7.89 16.00 3.61
C GLY A 250 6.66 15.15 3.36
N ILE A 251 5.52 15.77 3.53
CA ILE A 251 4.21 15.20 3.23
C ILE A 251 3.40 16.21 2.46
N GLY A 252 2.83 15.80 1.34
CA GLY A 252 1.88 16.59 0.60
C GLY A 252 0.62 15.79 0.29
N TYR A 253 -0.50 16.49 0.28
CA TYR A 253 -1.80 15.91 -0.03
C TYR A 253 -2.63 16.91 -0.83
N ALA A 254 -3.48 16.38 -1.69
CA ALA A 254 -4.41 17.21 -2.45
C ALA A 254 -5.59 16.39 -2.96
N THR A 255 -6.73 17.03 -3.04
CA THR A 255 -7.89 16.52 -3.75
C THR A 255 -8.15 17.43 -4.95
N GLU A 256 -8.51 16.85 -6.09
CA GLU A 256 -8.95 17.63 -7.24
C GLU A 256 -10.46 17.50 -7.45
N ILE A 257 -11.06 18.53 -8.01
CA ILE A 257 -12.46 18.49 -8.44
C ILE A 257 -12.52 17.67 -9.73
N LEU A 258 -13.27 16.58 -9.71
CA LEU A 258 -13.42 15.68 -10.84
C LEU A 258 -14.74 15.92 -11.57
N GLU A 259 -14.70 15.84 -12.90
CA GLU A 259 -15.90 15.76 -13.72
C GLU A 259 -16.57 14.39 -13.61
N HIS A 260 -15.79 13.33 -13.30
CA HIS A 260 -16.25 11.95 -13.14
C HIS A 260 -15.57 11.29 -11.93
N ASN A 261 -16.33 10.57 -11.10
CA ASN A 261 -15.88 9.99 -9.83
C ASN A 261 -14.79 8.90 -9.91
N VAL A 262 -14.39 8.46 -11.10
CA VAL A 262 -13.56 7.26 -11.27
C VAL A 262 -12.13 7.56 -11.72
N SER A 263 -11.85 8.74 -12.25
CA SER A 263 -10.55 9.00 -12.86
C SER A 263 -9.97 10.36 -12.46
N VAL A 264 -8.67 10.36 -12.25
CA VAL A 264 -7.86 11.58 -12.15
C VAL A 264 -7.99 12.39 -13.46
N SER A 265 -7.97 13.73 -13.37
CA SER A 265 -8.00 14.61 -14.55
C SER A 265 -6.82 14.35 -15.49
N ALA A 266 -6.89 14.81 -16.73
CA ALA A 266 -5.77 14.69 -17.67
C ALA A 266 -4.50 15.41 -17.18
N GLU A 267 -4.67 16.45 -16.38
CA GLU A 267 -3.60 17.24 -15.79
C GLU A 267 -3.07 16.67 -14.49
N ALA A 268 -3.79 15.74 -13.84
CA ALA A 268 -3.47 15.15 -12.54
C ALA A 268 -3.04 16.21 -11.52
N THR A 269 -3.86 17.27 -11.35
CA THR A 269 -3.54 18.41 -10.50
C THR A 269 -3.38 18.02 -9.04
N CYS A 270 -4.05 16.96 -8.58
CA CYS A 270 -3.87 16.41 -7.24
C CYS A 270 -2.43 15.93 -7.02
N PHE A 271 -1.84 15.20 -7.97
CA PHE A 271 -0.43 14.78 -7.89
C PHE A 271 0.53 15.96 -7.93
N GLN A 272 0.31 16.93 -8.82
CA GLN A 272 1.17 18.11 -8.89
C GLN A 272 1.18 18.88 -7.57
N LYS A 273 0.01 19.09 -6.96
CA LYS A 273 -0.12 19.80 -5.68
C LYS A 273 0.49 19.02 -4.52
N SER A 274 0.21 17.71 -4.43
CA SER A 274 0.75 16.87 -3.35
C SER A 274 2.28 16.76 -3.42
N MET A 275 2.86 16.58 -4.61
CA MET A 275 4.32 16.56 -4.78
C MET A 275 4.95 17.91 -4.42
N LYS A 276 4.41 19.05 -4.90
CA LYS A 276 4.92 20.37 -4.56
C LYS A 276 4.86 20.65 -3.07
N MET A 277 3.78 20.26 -2.39
CA MET A 277 3.66 20.41 -0.93
C MET A 277 4.70 19.53 -0.21
N ALA A 278 4.91 18.29 -0.63
CA ALA A 278 5.92 17.41 -0.03
C ALA A 278 7.36 17.93 -0.23
N LEU A 279 7.59 18.73 -1.27
CA LEU A 279 8.89 19.31 -1.64
C LEU A 279 9.17 20.68 -1.03
N GLU A 280 8.23 21.28 -0.29
CA GLU A 280 8.21 22.72 0.12
C GLU A 280 9.59 23.36 0.39
N ASN A 281 10.49 22.62 1.04
CA ASN A 281 11.83 23.09 1.41
C ASN A 281 12.97 22.26 0.81
N THR A 282 12.69 21.46 -0.24
CA THR A 282 13.67 20.54 -0.84
C THR A 282 13.89 20.90 -2.30
N ASN A 283 15.17 21.00 -2.71
CA ASN A 283 15.50 21.22 -4.12
C ASN A 283 15.12 19.97 -4.95
N LEU A 284 14.58 20.20 -6.14
CA LEU A 284 14.15 19.12 -7.05
C LEU A 284 15.30 18.15 -7.40
N SER A 285 16.52 18.69 -7.56
CA SER A 285 17.73 17.90 -7.86
C SER A 285 18.19 16.97 -6.74
N GLU A 286 17.65 17.14 -5.52
CA GLU A 286 17.95 16.25 -4.38
C GLU A 286 17.08 14.99 -4.39
N ILE A 287 16.03 14.94 -5.21
CA ILE A 287 15.16 13.77 -5.30
C ILE A 287 15.81 12.76 -6.23
N ASP A 288 16.14 11.58 -5.71
CA ASP A 288 16.84 10.54 -6.47
C ASP A 288 15.89 9.62 -7.20
N ALA A 289 14.75 9.29 -6.60
CA ALA A 289 13.76 8.41 -7.21
C ALA A 289 12.32 8.75 -6.76
N ILE A 290 11.36 8.31 -7.56
CA ILE A 290 9.93 8.31 -7.22
C ILE A 290 9.38 6.89 -7.38
N VAL A 291 8.76 6.37 -6.32
CA VAL A 291 7.91 5.19 -6.43
C VAL A 291 6.50 5.67 -6.78
N MET A 292 6.13 5.50 -8.03
CA MET A 292 4.87 5.97 -8.59
C MET A 292 3.69 5.08 -8.19
N HIS A 293 2.52 5.66 -8.14
CA HIS A 293 1.28 4.90 -7.97
C HIS A 293 1.07 3.93 -9.14
N ALA A 294 1.16 4.41 -10.37
CA ALA A 294 1.14 3.69 -11.65
C ALA A 294 0.51 2.29 -11.58
N PRO A 295 -0.84 2.15 -11.63
CA PRO A 295 -1.53 0.88 -11.40
C PRO A 295 -1.48 -0.09 -12.60
N GLY A 296 -0.91 0.31 -13.73
CA GLY A 296 -0.90 -0.45 -14.97
C GLY A 296 -2.04 -0.06 -15.94
N THR A 297 -2.73 1.04 -15.69
CA THR A 297 -3.73 1.58 -16.63
C THR A 297 -3.13 2.61 -17.56
N ILE A 298 -3.63 2.72 -18.80
CA ILE A 298 -3.12 3.67 -19.78
C ILE A 298 -3.22 5.10 -19.22
N LYS A 299 -4.42 5.50 -18.81
CA LYS A 299 -4.67 6.86 -18.32
C LYS A 299 -3.95 7.13 -17.00
N GLY A 300 -4.04 6.22 -16.04
CA GLY A 300 -3.47 6.41 -14.70
C GLY A 300 -1.96 6.62 -14.73
N ASP A 301 -1.24 5.72 -15.42
CA ASP A 301 0.22 5.80 -15.51
C ASP A 301 0.69 7.04 -16.27
N LEU A 302 0.02 7.36 -17.41
CA LEU A 302 0.40 8.50 -18.23
C LEU A 302 0.14 9.85 -17.55
N THR A 303 -0.98 10.00 -16.83
CA THR A 303 -1.31 11.26 -16.17
C THR A 303 -0.41 11.51 -14.96
N GLU A 304 -0.07 10.48 -14.19
CA GLU A 304 0.92 10.62 -13.11
C GLU A 304 2.31 10.97 -13.67
N TYR A 305 2.76 10.30 -14.73
CA TYR A 305 4.03 10.60 -15.39
C TYR A 305 4.10 12.08 -15.84
N LYS A 306 3.05 12.57 -16.50
CA LYS A 306 2.95 13.97 -16.92
C LYS A 306 2.97 14.94 -15.73
N ALA A 307 2.32 14.58 -14.62
CA ALA A 307 2.37 15.38 -13.39
C ALA A 307 3.80 15.46 -12.82
N VAL A 308 4.54 14.33 -12.82
CA VAL A 308 5.96 14.30 -12.44
C VAL A 308 6.78 15.21 -13.36
N GLN A 309 6.62 15.09 -14.69
CA GLN A 309 7.32 15.96 -15.66
C GLN A 309 7.04 17.46 -15.39
N LYS A 310 5.79 17.83 -15.10
CA LYS A 310 5.42 19.21 -14.81
C LYS A 310 6.01 19.75 -13.51
N VAL A 311 6.20 18.87 -12.49
CA VAL A 311 6.77 19.27 -11.20
C VAL A 311 8.29 19.34 -11.27
N PHE A 312 8.94 18.36 -11.90
CA PHE A 312 10.40 18.20 -11.88
C PHE A 312 11.12 18.80 -13.10
N GLY A 313 10.41 19.05 -14.19
CA GLY A 313 10.99 19.64 -15.41
C GLY A 313 12.18 18.85 -15.92
N GLU A 314 13.34 19.48 -16.05
CA GLU A 314 14.58 18.86 -16.51
C GLU A 314 15.28 17.97 -15.45
N HIS A 315 14.86 18.04 -14.19
CA HIS A 315 15.41 17.27 -13.07
C HIS A 315 14.62 16.01 -12.77
N LEU A 316 14.22 15.27 -13.81
CA LEU A 316 13.47 14.03 -13.63
C LEU A 316 14.26 13.02 -12.78
N PRO A 317 13.71 12.59 -11.62
CA PRO A 317 14.31 11.52 -10.82
C PRO A 317 14.10 10.16 -11.49
N LEU A 318 14.74 9.11 -10.96
CA LEU A 318 14.47 7.74 -11.36
C LEU A 318 13.02 7.36 -11.02
N LEU A 319 12.32 6.71 -11.95
CA LEU A 319 10.91 6.36 -11.80
C LEU A 319 10.73 4.86 -11.70
N THR A 320 9.96 4.40 -10.73
CA THR A 320 9.62 2.98 -10.55
C THR A 320 8.23 2.79 -9.98
N THR A 321 7.77 1.56 -9.95
CA THR A 321 6.56 1.10 -9.27
C THR A 321 6.69 -0.39 -8.96
N ASN A 322 6.05 -0.86 -7.89
CA ASN A 322 6.01 -2.29 -7.56
C ASN A 322 4.80 -3.03 -8.19
N LYS A 323 3.91 -2.32 -8.87
CA LYS A 323 2.65 -2.90 -9.38
C LYS A 323 2.85 -3.95 -10.46
N TRP A 324 3.90 -3.83 -11.27
CA TRP A 324 4.23 -4.83 -12.28
C TRP A 324 4.59 -6.20 -11.67
N LYS A 325 4.98 -6.21 -10.40
CA LYS A 325 5.47 -7.38 -9.68
C LYS A 325 4.40 -8.01 -8.77
N ILE A 326 3.73 -7.20 -7.97
CA ILE A 326 2.78 -7.65 -6.94
C ILE A 326 1.32 -7.27 -7.22
N GLY A 327 1.07 -6.63 -8.35
CA GLY A 327 -0.26 -6.11 -8.65
C GLY A 327 -0.67 -4.92 -7.80
N HIS A 328 -1.92 -4.52 -7.94
CA HIS A 328 -2.49 -3.42 -7.20
C HIS A 328 -3.22 -3.92 -5.95
N THR A 329 -2.68 -3.63 -4.79
CA THR A 329 -3.21 -4.04 -3.48
C THR A 329 -4.09 -2.96 -2.86
N PHE A 330 -4.81 -2.19 -3.67
CA PHE A 330 -5.73 -1.12 -3.23
C PHE A 330 -5.19 -0.29 -2.05
N GLY A 331 -5.89 -0.30 -0.91
CA GLY A 331 -5.55 0.51 0.26
C GLY A 331 -4.20 0.21 0.89
N ALA A 332 -3.67 -1.00 0.75
CA ALA A 332 -2.33 -1.37 1.26
C ALA A 332 -1.19 -0.89 0.35
N SER A 333 -1.49 -0.57 -0.91
CA SER A 333 -0.54 -0.30 -1.98
C SER A 333 0.51 0.78 -1.63
N GLY A 334 0.08 1.87 -1.01
CA GLY A 334 0.98 2.97 -0.66
C GLY A 334 2.05 2.56 0.35
N MET A 335 1.70 1.76 1.37
CA MET A 335 2.67 1.33 2.37
C MET A 335 3.65 0.28 1.84
N LEU A 336 3.21 -0.62 0.95
CA LEU A 336 4.12 -1.52 0.22
C LEU A 336 5.09 -0.75 -0.68
N SER A 337 4.69 0.41 -1.20
CA SER A 337 5.58 1.32 -1.94
C SER A 337 6.55 2.06 -1.00
N ILE A 338 6.15 2.42 0.21
CA ILE A 338 7.04 2.95 1.27
C ILE A 338 8.10 1.90 1.66
N GLU A 339 7.70 0.63 1.83
CA GLU A 339 8.63 -0.46 2.11
C GLU A 339 9.69 -0.59 1.01
N MET A 340 9.29 -0.62 -0.26
CA MET A 340 10.21 -0.64 -1.40
C MET A 340 11.17 0.55 -1.37
N ALA A 341 10.67 1.77 -1.11
CA ALA A 341 11.48 2.98 -1.04
C ALA A 341 12.51 2.92 0.09
N ILE A 342 12.12 2.46 1.29
CA ILE A 342 13.02 2.29 2.44
C ILE A 342 14.10 1.24 2.10
N MET A 343 13.74 0.10 1.52
CA MET A 343 14.71 -0.92 1.11
C MET A 343 15.70 -0.39 0.08
N MET A 344 15.25 0.36 -0.93
CA MET A 344 16.13 1.01 -1.91
C MET A 344 17.09 2.00 -1.24
N LEU A 345 16.61 2.82 -0.31
CA LEU A 345 17.44 3.76 0.46
C LEU A 345 18.50 3.01 1.29
N GLN A 346 18.11 2.00 2.04
CA GLN A 346 19.03 1.25 2.91
C GLN A 346 20.05 0.42 2.15
N LYS A 347 19.64 -0.22 1.04
CA LYS A 347 20.52 -1.07 0.21
C LYS A 347 21.29 -0.27 -0.83
N GLN A 348 20.94 1.01 -1.04
CA GLN A 348 21.56 1.87 -2.04
C GLN A 348 21.46 1.32 -3.47
N ILE A 349 20.37 0.61 -3.77
CA ILE A 349 20.09 -0.02 -5.07
C ILE A 349 18.71 0.44 -5.55
N PHE A 350 18.68 1.03 -6.73
CA PHE A 350 17.41 1.36 -7.41
C PHE A 350 16.82 0.11 -8.06
N ILE A 351 15.56 -0.16 -7.76
CA ILE A 351 14.78 -1.23 -8.38
C ILE A 351 13.91 -0.60 -9.49
N GLY A 352 14.28 -0.84 -10.72
CA GLY A 352 13.56 -0.35 -11.90
C GLY A 352 12.45 -1.29 -12.35
N VAL A 353 11.85 -0.92 -13.47
CA VAL A 353 10.83 -1.73 -14.18
C VAL A 353 11.51 -2.41 -15.37
N PRO A 354 11.53 -3.75 -15.47
CA PRO A 354 12.41 -4.48 -16.39
C PRO A 354 12.08 -4.30 -17.88
N PHE A 355 10.85 -3.93 -18.20
CA PHE A 355 10.36 -3.71 -19.58
C PHE A 355 10.28 -2.23 -19.98
N ALA A 356 10.60 -1.32 -19.07
CA ALA A 356 10.74 0.11 -19.37
C ALA A 356 12.16 0.41 -19.85
N GLU A 357 12.36 1.60 -20.43
CA GLU A 357 13.70 2.07 -20.76
C GLU A 357 14.61 2.04 -19.52
N ALA A 358 15.80 1.45 -19.69
CA ALA A 358 16.72 1.26 -18.58
C ALA A 358 17.16 2.61 -17.97
N GLN A 359 16.85 2.81 -16.71
CA GLN A 359 17.28 3.97 -15.94
C GLN A 359 18.51 3.61 -15.12
N ILE A 360 19.57 4.39 -15.27
CA ILE A 360 20.87 4.12 -14.63
C ILE A 360 20.98 4.98 -13.37
N GLN A 361 21.14 4.32 -12.21
CA GLN A 361 21.47 5.00 -10.96
C GLN A 361 22.92 5.57 -11.05
N LYS A 362 23.03 6.90 -11.08
CA LYS A 362 24.33 7.59 -11.22
C LYS A 362 24.92 8.06 -9.88
N LYS A 363 24.12 8.08 -8.82
CA LYS A 363 24.52 8.58 -7.49
C LYS A 363 23.84 7.77 -6.37
N PRO A 364 24.37 7.83 -5.13
CA PRO A 364 23.69 7.23 -3.98
C PRO A 364 22.27 7.75 -3.81
N LEU A 365 21.37 6.88 -3.35
CA LEU A 365 19.99 7.24 -3.05
C LEU A 365 19.91 7.91 -1.66
N LYS A 366 19.50 9.14 -1.60
CA LYS A 366 19.36 9.91 -0.35
C LYS A 366 17.90 10.26 -0.06
N LYS A 367 17.13 10.61 -1.11
CA LYS A 367 15.74 11.01 -0.98
C LYS A 367 14.87 10.31 -2.03
N ILE A 368 13.83 9.65 -1.56
CA ILE A 368 12.85 8.97 -2.43
C ILE A 368 11.46 9.49 -2.10
N MET A 369 10.71 9.86 -3.13
CA MET A 369 9.30 10.20 -2.99
C MET A 369 8.43 8.99 -3.29
N VAL A 370 7.33 8.85 -2.57
CA VAL A 370 6.31 7.83 -2.81
C VAL A 370 4.97 8.48 -3.05
N ASN A 371 4.32 8.15 -4.16
CA ASN A 371 3.02 8.69 -4.53
C ASN A 371 1.91 7.65 -4.41
N ALA A 372 0.74 8.08 -3.99
CA ALA A 372 -0.50 7.31 -4.14
C ALA A 372 -1.68 8.22 -4.47
N VAL A 373 -2.64 7.68 -5.20
CA VAL A 373 -3.91 8.35 -5.49
C VAL A 373 -5.06 7.34 -5.41
N GLY A 374 -6.20 7.77 -4.92
CA GLY A 374 -7.44 6.98 -4.90
C GLY A 374 -8.46 7.49 -5.92
N PHE A 375 -9.48 6.68 -6.18
CA PHE A 375 -10.70 7.15 -6.84
C PHE A 375 -11.23 8.37 -6.07
N GLY A 376 -11.69 9.39 -6.80
CA GLY A 376 -12.05 10.68 -6.21
C GLY A 376 -10.92 11.71 -6.24
N GLY A 377 -9.75 11.38 -6.83
CA GLY A 377 -8.66 12.34 -7.04
C GLY A 377 -7.93 12.74 -5.76
N ASN A 378 -7.89 11.86 -4.76
CA ASN A 378 -7.20 12.08 -3.48
C ASN A 378 -5.74 11.59 -3.59
N ALA A 379 -4.79 12.49 -3.77
CA ALA A 379 -3.37 12.18 -3.86
C ALA A 379 -2.62 12.46 -2.56
N VAL A 380 -1.65 11.62 -2.26
CA VAL A 380 -0.65 11.83 -1.19
C VAL A 380 0.74 11.55 -1.75
N SER A 381 1.69 12.41 -1.42
CA SER A 381 3.11 12.27 -1.70
C SER A 381 3.90 12.31 -0.39
N ILE A 382 4.74 11.31 -0.17
CA ILE A 382 5.61 11.21 1.02
C ILE A 382 7.06 11.28 0.55
N LEU A 383 7.83 12.20 1.11
CA LEU A 383 9.27 12.30 0.88
C LEU A 383 10.02 11.64 2.03
N LEU A 384 10.86 10.66 1.71
CA LEU A 384 11.68 9.90 2.65
C LEU A 384 13.14 10.23 2.46
N SER A 385 13.91 10.23 3.55
CA SER A 385 15.38 10.30 3.56
C SER A 385 16.00 9.30 4.54
N LEU A 386 17.33 9.10 4.45
CA LEU A 386 18.14 8.38 5.44
C LEU A 386 18.63 9.31 6.54
#